data_858372560ad672ffdbc61f38a57ff9f5
#
_entry.id   858372560ad672ffdbc61f38a57ff9f5
#
_cell.length_a   1.000
_cell.length_b   1.000
_cell.length_c   1.000
_cell.angle_alpha   90.00
_cell.angle_beta   90.00
_cell.angle_gamma   90.00
#
_symmetry.space_group_name_H-M   'P 1'
#
loop_
_entity.id
_entity.type
_entity.pdbx_description
1 polymer ?
#
loop_
_entity_poly.entity_id
_entity_poly.type
_entity_poly.pdbx_seq_one_letter_code
_entity_poly.pdbx_strand_id
1 'polypeptide(L)'
;GNIIAGNEHAYFIRGKVVVGASDLGFLSEYIEADDMVILGPQKEVQIRALESNASCIIVGCGFEVDPEVIQMANKKDCVIITTPYDTFSIARLINQSMPIKEFMTREHLVTFDIDDYVDDIKETMSKIRHRDFPILDENGNYLGMVSRRNLMSMQKKQIILVDHNEKSQAVDNINEAEILEIIDHHRIGSLETISPVYFRNQPLGCTSTIIYQMFGEKNIEIPQHIAGLLLSAILSDTLMFRSPTCTQLDILAAEALAKIAKVDIETHAKNMFKAGSDFKNKT
;
A
#
# COMPACT_ATOMS: atom_id res chain seq x y z
N GLY A 1 -27.51 -29.63 1.95
CA GLY A 1 -27.80 -31.02 2.31
C GLY A 1 -28.06 -31.16 3.80
N ASN A 2 -28.68 -32.25 4.18
CA ASN A 2 -28.96 -32.56 5.56
C ASN A 2 -28.03 -33.66 6.05
N ILE A 3 -27.40 -33.46 7.22
CA ILE A 3 -26.60 -34.50 7.88
C ILE A 3 -27.57 -35.41 8.61
N ILE A 4 -27.50 -36.71 8.33
CA ILE A 4 -28.41 -37.73 8.88
C ILE A 4 -27.69 -38.78 9.73
N ALA A 5 -26.37 -38.84 9.69
CA ALA A 5 -25.55 -39.70 10.54
C ALA A 5 -24.15 -39.06 10.73
N GLY A 6 -23.45 -39.46 11.80
CA GLY A 6 -22.11 -39.00 12.13
C GLY A 6 -22.07 -37.63 12.80
N ASN A 7 -20.85 -37.08 12.96
CA ASN A 7 -20.63 -35.80 13.63
C ASN A 7 -20.86 -34.63 12.67
N GLU A 8 -21.79 -33.73 12.98
CA GLU A 8 -22.08 -32.54 12.19
C GLU A 8 -20.94 -31.50 12.14
N HIS A 9 -19.94 -31.60 13.03
CA HIS A 9 -18.76 -30.76 13.07
C HIS A 9 -17.51 -31.47 12.53
N ALA A 10 -17.68 -32.58 11.80
CA ALA A 10 -16.55 -33.31 11.22
C ALA A 10 -15.76 -32.45 10.22
N TYR A 11 -14.45 -32.60 10.29
CA TYR A 11 -13.50 -31.94 9.39
C TYR A 11 -12.85 -32.99 8.50
N PHE A 12 -12.97 -32.82 7.18
CA PHE A 12 -12.40 -33.73 6.18
C PHE A 12 -11.07 -33.12 5.69
N ILE A 13 -9.95 -33.63 6.21
CA ILE A 13 -8.59 -33.12 5.90
C ILE A 13 -7.72 -34.15 5.17
N ARG A 14 -8.24 -35.36 4.96
CA ARG A 14 -7.57 -36.46 4.28
C ARG A 14 -8.59 -37.17 3.38
N GLY A 15 -8.07 -38.09 2.54
CA GLY A 15 -8.87 -38.82 1.58
C GLY A 15 -9.16 -38.05 0.31
N LYS A 16 -9.64 -38.75 -0.69
CA LYS A 16 -10.06 -38.19 -1.99
C LYS A 16 -11.59 -38.17 -2.09
N VAL A 17 -12.09 -37.45 -3.09
CA VAL A 17 -13.52 -37.49 -3.42
C VAL A 17 -13.74 -38.55 -4.51
N VAL A 18 -14.54 -39.55 -4.20
CA VAL A 18 -14.85 -40.66 -5.09
C VAL A 18 -16.32 -40.53 -5.55
N VAL A 19 -16.55 -40.68 -6.85
CA VAL A 19 -17.90 -40.77 -7.40
C VAL A 19 -18.22 -42.22 -7.70
N GLY A 20 -19.17 -42.75 -6.96
CA GLY A 20 -19.60 -44.15 -7.09
C GLY A 20 -20.56 -44.39 -8.25
N ALA A 21 -20.08 -44.22 -9.48
CA ALA A 21 -20.83 -44.44 -10.71
C ALA A 21 -20.62 -45.84 -11.36
N SER A 22 -19.76 -46.68 -10.75
CA SER A 22 -19.38 -48.01 -11.29
C SER A 22 -20.06 -49.13 -10.49
N ASP A 23 -19.88 -50.38 -10.95
CA ASP A 23 -20.42 -51.51 -10.24
C ASP A 23 -19.72 -51.79 -8.89
N LEU A 24 -20.35 -52.63 -8.04
CA LEU A 24 -19.91 -52.87 -6.67
C LEU A 24 -18.50 -53.43 -6.57
N GLY A 25 -18.06 -54.28 -7.53
CA GLY A 25 -16.73 -54.91 -7.49
C GLY A 25 -15.64 -53.88 -7.72
N PHE A 26 -15.80 -53.02 -8.65
CA PHE A 26 -14.82 -51.98 -9.00
C PHE A 26 -14.72 -50.90 -7.94
N LEU A 27 -15.88 -50.47 -7.37
CA LEU A 27 -15.91 -49.44 -6.31
C LEU A 27 -15.14 -49.86 -5.06
N SER A 28 -15.15 -51.12 -4.68
CA SER A 28 -14.45 -51.60 -3.48
C SER A 28 -12.91 -51.50 -3.58
N GLU A 29 -12.36 -51.44 -4.79
CA GLU A 29 -10.93 -51.26 -5.02
C GLU A 29 -10.50 -49.78 -5.02
N TYR A 30 -11.44 -48.90 -5.23
CA TYR A 30 -11.20 -47.44 -5.34
C TYR A 30 -11.46 -46.66 -4.05
N ILE A 31 -12.33 -47.15 -3.18
CA ILE A 31 -12.65 -46.48 -1.91
C ILE A 31 -11.61 -46.88 -0.86
N GLU A 32 -10.92 -45.90 -0.34
CA GLU A 32 -9.94 -46.02 0.74
C GLU A 32 -10.46 -45.42 2.03
N ALA A 33 -9.76 -45.69 3.13
CA ALA A 33 -10.07 -45.02 4.40
C ALA A 33 -9.97 -43.48 4.27
N ASP A 34 -10.83 -42.79 4.97
CA ASP A 34 -10.95 -41.33 5.00
C ASP A 34 -11.51 -40.70 3.71
N ASP A 35 -11.85 -41.48 2.67
CA ASP A 35 -12.45 -40.93 1.46
C ASP A 35 -13.87 -40.36 1.68
N MET A 36 -14.21 -39.37 0.88
CA MET A 36 -15.55 -38.82 0.74
C MET A 36 -16.19 -39.41 -0.51
N VAL A 37 -17.31 -40.10 -0.38
CA VAL A 37 -17.91 -40.87 -1.47
C VAL A 37 -19.28 -40.33 -1.85
N ILE A 38 -19.49 -40.00 -3.12
CA ILE A 38 -20.80 -39.57 -3.66
C ILE A 38 -21.49 -40.79 -4.24
N LEU A 39 -22.64 -41.15 -3.68
CA LEU A 39 -23.37 -42.37 -4.03
C LEU A 39 -24.83 -42.09 -4.39
N GLY A 40 -25.43 -43.11 -5.03
CA GLY A 40 -26.87 -43.22 -5.23
C GLY A 40 -27.61 -43.95 -4.10
N PRO A 41 -28.86 -44.42 -4.38
CA PRO A 41 -29.72 -45.06 -3.38
C PRO A 41 -29.36 -46.52 -3.08
N GLN A 42 -28.38 -47.14 -3.75
CA GLN A 42 -28.11 -48.55 -3.62
C GLN A 42 -27.50 -48.83 -2.24
N LYS A 43 -28.27 -49.55 -1.38
CA LYS A 43 -27.88 -49.92 -0.01
C LYS A 43 -26.54 -50.65 0.07
N GLU A 44 -26.35 -51.66 -0.81
CA GLU A 44 -25.16 -52.47 -0.85
C GLU A 44 -23.87 -51.68 -1.12
N VAL A 45 -23.98 -50.63 -1.97
CA VAL A 45 -22.87 -49.73 -2.30
C VAL A 45 -22.54 -48.83 -1.09
N GLN A 46 -23.55 -48.34 -0.39
CA GLN A 46 -23.41 -47.52 0.81
C GLN A 46 -22.76 -48.33 1.94
N ILE A 47 -23.19 -49.59 2.14
CA ILE A 47 -22.59 -50.49 3.11
C ILE A 47 -21.12 -50.73 2.78
N ARG A 48 -20.81 -50.97 1.50
CA ARG A 48 -19.43 -51.21 1.08
C ARG A 48 -18.52 -50.03 1.33
N ALA A 49 -18.99 -48.79 1.07
CA ALA A 49 -18.24 -47.60 1.41
C ALA A 49 -17.95 -47.51 2.93
N LEU A 50 -18.94 -47.86 3.77
CA LEU A 50 -18.74 -47.93 5.21
C LEU A 50 -17.75 -49.01 5.62
N GLU A 51 -17.76 -50.19 4.99
CA GLU A 51 -16.80 -51.27 5.23
C GLU A 51 -15.35 -50.82 4.88
N SER A 52 -15.19 -50.05 3.83
CA SER A 52 -13.90 -49.45 3.42
C SER A 52 -13.44 -48.28 4.31
N ASN A 53 -14.18 -47.97 5.36
CA ASN A 53 -13.91 -46.84 6.30
C ASN A 53 -13.90 -45.45 5.63
N ALA A 54 -14.81 -45.25 4.68
CA ALA A 54 -15.06 -43.90 4.15
C ALA A 54 -15.43 -42.93 5.31
N SER A 55 -14.91 -41.72 5.28
CA SER A 55 -15.18 -40.71 6.29
C SER A 55 -16.53 -40.00 6.07
N CYS A 56 -16.97 -39.93 4.81
CA CYS A 56 -18.23 -39.28 4.45
C CYS A 56 -18.88 -39.97 3.26
N ILE A 57 -20.20 -40.14 3.34
CA ILE A 57 -21.03 -40.58 2.22
C ILE A 57 -22.04 -39.47 1.90
N ILE A 58 -22.10 -39.03 0.65
CA ILE A 58 -23.06 -38.06 0.18
C ILE A 58 -24.05 -38.75 -0.77
N VAL A 59 -25.31 -38.79 -0.37
CA VAL A 59 -26.40 -39.38 -1.17
C VAL A 59 -27.14 -38.27 -1.89
N GLY A 60 -27.03 -38.24 -3.21
CA GLY A 60 -27.63 -37.22 -4.09
C GLY A 60 -29.06 -37.49 -4.47
N CYS A 61 -29.60 -36.57 -5.30
CA CYS A 61 -30.92 -36.68 -5.93
C CYS A 61 -32.12 -36.82 -4.98
N GLY A 62 -31.95 -36.46 -3.70
CA GLY A 62 -33.01 -36.55 -2.71
C GLY A 62 -33.41 -37.97 -2.26
N PHE A 63 -32.59 -38.96 -2.54
CA PHE A 63 -32.85 -40.33 -2.13
C PHE A 63 -32.75 -40.47 -0.60
N GLU A 64 -33.61 -41.32 -0.07
CA GLU A 64 -33.56 -41.71 1.34
C GLU A 64 -32.48 -42.78 1.57
N VAL A 65 -31.94 -42.81 2.78
CA VAL A 65 -30.92 -43.78 3.22
C VAL A 65 -31.57 -44.78 4.16
N ASP A 66 -31.28 -46.06 3.97
CA ASP A 66 -31.79 -47.15 4.78
C ASP A 66 -31.38 -47.01 6.26
N PRO A 67 -32.27 -47.19 7.22
CA PRO A 67 -31.97 -47.10 8.66
C PRO A 67 -30.80 -47.96 9.13
N GLU A 68 -30.55 -49.13 8.51
CA GLU A 68 -29.43 -50.00 8.82
C GLU A 68 -28.08 -49.31 8.44
N VAL A 69 -28.04 -48.66 7.28
CA VAL A 69 -26.88 -47.86 6.83
C VAL A 69 -26.59 -46.73 7.82
N ILE A 70 -27.64 -46.00 8.26
CA ILE A 70 -27.52 -44.91 9.25
C ILE A 70 -26.94 -45.42 10.54
N GLN A 71 -27.42 -46.59 11.03
CA GLN A 71 -26.89 -47.20 12.25
C GLN A 71 -25.42 -47.61 12.12
N MET A 72 -25.08 -48.18 10.98
CA MET A 72 -23.69 -48.60 10.70
C MET A 72 -22.77 -47.39 10.60
N ALA A 73 -23.21 -46.31 9.94
CA ALA A 73 -22.43 -45.06 9.81
C ALA A 73 -22.16 -44.43 11.19
N ASN A 74 -23.16 -44.38 12.07
CA ASN A 74 -22.99 -43.86 13.43
C ASN A 74 -22.00 -44.72 14.26
N LYS A 75 -21.98 -46.05 14.07
CA LYS A 75 -21.00 -46.92 14.74
C LYS A 75 -19.56 -46.72 14.25
N LYS A 76 -19.40 -46.31 13.01
CA LYS A 76 -18.10 -46.10 12.34
C LYS A 76 -17.65 -44.61 12.32
N ASP A 77 -18.43 -43.74 12.91
CA ASP A 77 -18.21 -42.28 12.88
C ASP A 77 -18.13 -41.72 11.46
N CYS A 78 -18.85 -42.35 10.51
CA CYS A 78 -18.95 -41.89 9.14
C CYS A 78 -20.09 -40.87 9.00
N VAL A 79 -19.84 -39.72 8.41
CA VAL A 79 -20.89 -38.71 8.15
C VAL A 79 -21.69 -39.10 6.91
N ILE A 80 -23.04 -39.10 7.05
CA ILE A 80 -23.93 -39.25 5.88
C ILE A 80 -24.68 -37.95 5.64
N ILE A 81 -24.55 -37.44 4.42
CA ILE A 81 -25.22 -36.21 3.97
C ILE A 81 -26.20 -36.59 2.86
N THR A 82 -27.47 -36.21 2.99
CA THR A 82 -28.44 -36.29 1.89
C THR A 82 -28.66 -34.94 1.26
N THR A 83 -28.84 -34.90 -0.05
CA THR A 83 -29.05 -33.64 -0.78
C THR A 83 -29.90 -33.86 -2.04
N PRO A 84 -30.73 -32.89 -2.44
CA PRO A 84 -31.49 -32.96 -3.68
C PRO A 84 -30.65 -32.80 -4.95
N TYR A 85 -29.39 -32.38 -4.82
CA TYR A 85 -28.52 -32.15 -5.94
C TYR A 85 -28.06 -33.45 -6.62
N ASP A 86 -27.78 -33.37 -7.92
CA ASP A 86 -27.17 -34.45 -8.70
C ASP A 86 -25.65 -34.56 -8.41
N THR A 87 -25.05 -35.66 -8.83
CA THR A 87 -23.64 -36.01 -8.61
C THR A 87 -22.68 -34.92 -9.08
N PHE A 88 -22.92 -34.31 -10.24
CA PHE A 88 -22.04 -33.25 -10.76
C PHE A 88 -22.09 -32.00 -9.90
N SER A 89 -23.30 -31.58 -9.53
CA SER A 89 -23.52 -30.45 -8.64
C SER A 89 -22.89 -30.66 -7.26
N ILE A 90 -23.00 -31.87 -6.71
CA ILE A 90 -22.35 -32.23 -5.43
C ILE A 90 -20.83 -32.10 -5.55
N ALA A 91 -20.22 -32.72 -6.56
CA ALA A 91 -18.76 -32.68 -6.76
C ALA A 91 -18.26 -31.22 -6.90
N ARG A 92 -18.99 -30.39 -7.63
CA ARG A 92 -18.67 -28.97 -7.77
C ARG A 92 -18.77 -28.21 -6.44
N LEU A 93 -19.83 -28.45 -5.66
CA LEU A 93 -20.03 -27.81 -4.35
C LEU A 93 -18.97 -28.22 -3.34
N ILE A 94 -18.50 -29.47 -3.36
CA ILE A 94 -17.39 -29.91 -2.51
C ILE A 94 -16.15 -29.07 -2.78
N ASN A 95 -15.76 -28.91 -4.06
CA ASN A 95 -14.62 -28.07 -4.41
C ASN A 95 -14.78 -26.62 -3.97
N GLN A 96 -16.00 -26.08 -4.02
CA GLN A 96 -16.31 -24.71 -3.57
C GLN A 96 -16.37 -24.58 -2.04
N SER A 97 -16.54 -25.69 -1.30
CA SER A 97 -16.62 -25.69 0.17
C SER A 97 -15.25 -25.74 0.85
N MET A 98 -14.17 -25.91 0.08
CA MET A 98 -12.82 -25.96 0.64
C MET A 98 -12.45 -24.60 1.26
N PRO A 99 -12.04 -24.57 2.53
CA PRO A 99 -11.67 -23.33 3.19
C PRO A 99 -10.47 -22.66 2.53
N ILE A 100 -10.46 -21.34 2.46
CA ILE A 100 -9.33 -20.59 1.87
C ILE A 100 -7.98 -20.92 2.52
N LYS A 101 -7.98 -21.34 3.78
CA LYS A 101 -6.78 -21.77 4.50
C LYS A 101 -6.01 -22.91 3.82
N GLU A 102 -6.69 -23.72 2.98
CA GLU A 102 -6.04 -24.82 2.25
C GLU A 102 -5.29 -24.34 0.99
N PHE A 103 -5.59 -23.12 0.52
CA PHE A 103 -5.01 -22.54 -0.69
C PHE A 103 -4.11 -21.34 -0.41
N MET A 104 -4.28 -20.70 0.76
CA MET A 104 -3.48 -19.52 1.06
C MET A 104 -2.05 -19.87 1.38
N THR A 105 -1.12 -19.04 0.94
CA THR A 105 0.28 -19.09 1.34
C THR A 105 0.40 -18.60 2.78
N ARG A 106 1.05 -19.40 3.65
CA ARG A 106 1.22 -19.08 5.09
C ARG A 106 2.66 -18.83 5.47
N GLU A 107 3.59 -19.43 4.75
CA GLU A 107 5.01 -19.37 5.05
C GLU A 107 5.74 -18.55 4.00
N HIS A 108 6.82 -17.90 4.40
CA HIS A 108 7.64 -17.07 3.52
C HIS A 108 6.83 -15.96 2.79
N LEU A 109 5.85 -15.39 3.50
CA LEU A 109 5.14 -14.21 2.98
C LEU A 109 6.12 -13.06 2.83
N VAL A 110 6.17 -12.48 1.64
CA VAL A 110 6.87 -11.22 1.40
C VAL A 110 5.90 -10.09 1.67
N THR A 111 6.18 -9.32 2.70
CA THR A 111 5.38 -8.18 3.14
C THR A 111 6.22 -6.92 3.07
N PHE A 112 5.56 -5.78 3.06
CA PHE A 112 6.20 -4.47 3.16
C PHE A 112 5.64 -3.71 4.35
N ASP A 113 6.46 -2.87 4.96
CA ASP A 113 6.04 -1.93 5.98
C ASP A 113 5.48 -0.66 5.33
N ILE A 114 4.59 0.04 6.04
CA ILE A 114 3.97 1.26 5.51
C ILE A 114 5.00 2.37 5.24
N ASP A 115 6.11 2.35 5.93
CA ASP A 115 7.20 3.34 5.82
C ASP A 115 8.32 2.90 4.87
N ASP A 116 8.21 1.72 4.23
CA ASP A 116 9.18 1.26 3.23
C ASP A 116 9.24 2.21 2.02
N TYR A 117 10.46 2.47 1.54
CA TYR A 117 10.65 3.29 0.36
C TYR A 117 10.23 2.54 -0.91
N VAL A 118 9.59 3.27 -1.82
CA VAL A 118 9.07 2.72 -3.08
C VAL A 118 10.14 2.03 -3.92
N ASP A 119 11.38 2.51 -3.89
CA ASP A 119 12.47 1.92 -4.68
C ASP A 119 12.90 0.57 -4.12
N ASP A 120 12.92 0.38 -2.79
CA ASP A 120 13.19 -0.90 -2.16
C ASP A 120 12.08 -1.91 -2.47
N ILE A 121 10.82 -1.42 -2.47
CA ILE A 121 9.65 -2.22 -2.87
C ILE A 121 9.77 -2.66 -4.33
N LYS A 122 10.12 -1.75 -5.26
CA LYS A 122 10.34 -2.06 -6.68
C LYS A 122 11.45 -3.09 -6.88
N GLU A 123 12.57 -2.93 -6.17
CA GLU A 123 13.69 -3.88 -6.23
C GLU A 123 13.26 -5.27 -5.78
N THR A 124 12.59 -5.37 -4.64
CA THR A 124 12.06 -6.64 -4.12
C THR A 124 11.06 -7.28 -5.07
N MET A 125 10.10 -6.50 -5.58
CA MET A 125 9.11 -6.97 -6.55
C MET A 125 9.74 -7.44 -7.85
N SER A 126 10.88 -6.88 -8.26
CA SER A 126 11.57 -7.31 -9.49
C SER A 126 12.09 -8.73 -9.40
N LYS A 127 12.46 -9.19 -8.20
CA LYS A 127 13.04 -10.51 -7.93
C LYS A 127 12.00 -11.61 -7.69
N ILE A 128 10.76 -11.25 -7.37
CA ILE A 128 9.72 -12.18 -6.90
C ILE A 128 8.53 -12.14 -7.86
N ARG A 129 7.98 -13.33 -8.21
CA ARG A 129 6.87 -13.45 -9.17
C ARG A 129 5.46 -13.26 -8.56
N HIS A 130 5.35 -12.79 -7.32
CA HIS A 130 4.04 -12.48 -6.75
C HIS A 130 3.43 -11.26 -7.44
N ARG A 131 2.11 -11.22 -7.51
CA ARG A 131 1.35 -10.12 -8.10
C ARG A 131 1.07 -9.02 -7.08
N ASP A 132 0.68 -9.43 -5.88
CA ASP A 132 0.20 -8.57 -4.80
C ASP A 132 0.98 -8.89 -3.52
N PHE A 133 1.27 -7.88 -2.73
CA PHE A 133 2.08 -7.95 -1.52
C PHE A 133 1.35 -7.27 -0.37
N PRO A 134 1.20 -7.91 0.81
CA PRO A 134 0.62 -7.27 1.97
C PRO A 134 1.49 -6.13 2.50
N ILE A 135 0.82 -5.08 2.98
CA ILE A 135 1.44 -3.97 3.73
C ILE A 135 1.02 -4.11 5.19
N LEU A 136 1.98 -4.01 6.09
CA LEU A 136 1.80 -4.11 7.53
C LEU A 136 2.13 -2.78 8.22
N ASP A 137 1.60 -2.58 9.42
CA ASP A 137 2.05 -1.52 10.34
C ASP A 137 3.20 -2.01 11.22
N GLU A 138 3.75 -1.12 12.05
CA GLU A 138 4.83 -1.41 13.01
C GLU A 138 4.49 -2.57 13.99
N ASN A 139 3.21 -2.87 14.20
CA ASN A 139 2.73 -3.94 15.07
C ASN A 139 2.48 -5.25 14.32
N GLY A 140 2.74 -5.28 13.00
CA GLY A 140 2.47 -6.42 12.14
C GLY A 140 1.00 -6.60 11.74
N ASN A 141 0.14 -5.58 11.95
CA ASN A 141 -1.24 -5.64 11.50
C ASN A 141 -1.35 -5.33 10.01
N TYR A 142 -2.23 -6.05 9.34
CA TYR A 142 -2.51 -5.87 7.92
C TYR A 142 -3.21 -4.53 7.67
N LEU A 143 -2.62 -3.70 6.81
CA LEU A 143 -3.16 -2.40 6.40
C LEU A 143 -3.76 -2.43 4.99
N GLY A 144 -3.19 -3.23 4.09
CA GLY A 144 -3.62 -3.26 2.71
C GLY A 144 -2.70 -4.07 1.80
N MET A 145 -2.88 -3.92 0.50
CA MET A 145 -2.09 -4.61 -0.51
C MET A 145 -1.45 -3.61 -1.47
N VAL A 146 -0.23 -3.87 -1.88
CA VAL A 146 0.43 -3.17 -2.98
C VAL A 146 0.73 -4.13 -4.13
N SER A 147 0.53 -3.68 -5.35
CA SER A 147 0.83 -4.42 -6.56
C SER A 147 1.75 -3.60 -7.48
N ARG A 148 2.39 -4.27 -8.46
CA ARG A 148 3.16 -3.57 -9.50
C ARG A 148 2.34 -2.52 -10.24
N ARG A 149 1.03 -2.75 -10.43
CA ARG A 149 0.14 -1.79 -11.07
C ARG A 149 0.00 -0.50 -10.27
N ASN A 150 -0.09 -0.60 -8.93
CA ASN A 150 -0.13 0.58 -8.07
C ASN A 150 1.12 1.43 -8.22
N LEU A 151 2.31 0.80 -8.27
CA LEU A 151 3.58 1.50 -8.46
C LEU A 151 3.69 2.18 -9.83
N MET A 152 3.13 1.57 -10.88
CA MET A 152 3.10 2.16 -12.23
C MET A 152 2.17 3.37 -12.34
N SER A 153 1.11 3.41 -11.53
CA SER A 153 0.11 4.48 -11.52
C SER A 153 0.36 5.53 -10.43
N MET A 154 1.48 5.46 -9.73
CA MET A 154 1.84 6.43 -8.70
C MET A 154 1.99 7.83 -9.31
N GLN A 155 1.28 8.77 -8.73
CA GLN A 155 1.52 10.18 -8.99
C GLN A 155 2.76 10.61 -8.20
N LYS A 156 3.72 11.22 -8.90
CA LYS A 156 4.88 11.83 -8.26
C LYS A 156 4.44 12.98 -7.36
N LYS A 157 5.11 13.16 -6.23
CA LYS A 157 4.91 14.35 -5.40
C LYS A 157 5.33 15.59 -6.18
N GLN A 158 4.48 16.60 -6.20
CA GLN A 158 4.76 17.87 -6.86
C GLN A 158 5.47 18.81 -5.90
N ILE A 159 6.55 19.42 -6.35
CA ILE A 159 7.38 20.31 -5.54
C ILE A 159 7.73 21.58 -6.29
N ILE A 160 7.96 22.64 -5.52
CA ILE A 160 8.53 23.91 -5.97
C ILE A 160 9.86 24.08 -5.25
N LEU A 161 10.94 24.31 -6.00
CA LEU A 161 12.24 24.60 -5.43
C LEU A 161 12.41 26.11 -5.25
N VAL A 162 12.76 26.52 -4.04
CA VAL A 162 12.97 27.92 -3.69
C VAL A 162 14.37 28.06 -3.09
N ASP A 163 15.15 29.01 -3.60
CA ASP A 163 16.47 29.35 -3.11
C ASP A 163 17.56 28.28 -3.35
N HIS A 164 17.30 27.36 -4.26
CA HIS A 164 18.28 26.38 -4.75
C HIS A 164 17.82 25.73 -6.06
N ASN A 165 18.77 25.30 -6.87
CA ASN A 165 18.56 24.59 -8.12
C ASN A 165 19.56 23.43 -8.34
N GLU A 166 20.16 22.93 -7.25
CA GLU A 166 21.10 21.79 -7.27
C GLU A 166 20.52 20.61 -6.47
N LYS A 167 20.68 19.38 -7.01
CA LYS A 167 20.21 18.14 -6.34
C LYS A 167 20.82 17.95 -4.95
N SER A 168 22.07 18.36 -4.77
CA SER A 168 22.79 18.25 -3.51
C SER A 168 22.23 19.11 -2.38
N GLN A 169 21.43 20.09 -2.71
CA GLN A 169 20.79 21.01 -1.76
C GLN A 169 19.30 20.70 -1.56
N ALA A 170 18.76 19.84 -2.40
CA ALA A 170 17.35 19.46 -2.35
C ALA A 170 17.11 18.35 -1.31
N VAL A 171 15.83 18.08 -1.06
CA VAL A 171 15.40 16.96 -0.21
C VAL A 171 15.82 15.62 -0.81
N ASP A 172 15.98 14.62 0.04
CA ASP A 172 16.27 13.26 -0.39
C ASP A 172 15.22 12.76 -1.40
N ASN A 173 15.67 11.96 -2.35
CA ASN A 173 14.81 11.39 -3.41
C ASN A 173 14.13 12.42 -4.33
N ILE A 174 14.71 13.60 -4.51
CA ILE A 174 14.22 14.65 -5.44
C ILE A 174 13.92 14.13 -6.86
N ASN A 175 14.63 13.09 -7.32
CA ASN A 175 14.43 12.47 -8.62
C ASN A 175 13.07 11.78 -8.78
N GLU A 176 12.43 11.41 -7.65
CA GLU A 176 11.10 10.79 -7.63
C GLU A 176 9.96 11.82 -7.59
N ALA A 177 10.29 13.10 -7.46
CA ALA A 177 9.31 14.18 -7.47
C ALA A 177 9.12 14.77 -8.88
N GLU A 178 8.01 15.45 -9.07
CA GLU A 178 7.73 16.30 -10.23
C GLU A 178 8.00 17.75 -9.83
N ILE A 179 9.04 18.35 -10.42
CA ILE A 179 9.36 19.75 -10.16
C ILE A 179 8.44 20.61 -11.02
N LEU A 180 7.63 21.44 -10.37
CA LEU A 180 6.72 22.37 -11.04
C LEU A 180 7.38 23.71 -11.35
N GLU A 181 8.10 24.25 -10.36
CA GLU A 181 8.73 25.57 -10.44
C GLU A 181 10.07 25.58 -9.74
N ILE A 182 11.00 26.40 -10.25
CA ILE A 182 12.27 26.73 -9.62
C ILE A 182 12.38 28.26 -9.54
N ILE A 183 12.55 28.79 -8.33
CA ILE A 183 12.70 30.21 -8.05
C ILE A 183 14.01 30.40 -7.29
N ASP A 184 15.01 31.02 -7.93
CA ASP A 184 16.35 31.06 -7.37
C ASP A 184 17.14 32.28 -7.83
N HIS A 185 18.19 32.62 -7.09
CA HIS A 185 19.11 33.71 -7.40
C HIS A 185 20.58 33.23 -7.55
N HIS A 186 20.83 31.96 -7.30
CA HIS A 186 22.15 31.37 -7.41
C HIS A 186 22.55 31.05 -8.84
N ARG A 187 23.78 30.61 -9.04
CA ARG A 187 24.24 30.05 -10.31
C ARG A 187 23.36 28.85 -10.71
N ILE A 188 23.24 28.65 -12.01
CA ILE A 188 22.51 27.49 -12.51
C ILE A 188 23.32 26.22 -12.22
N GLY A 189 22.70 25.30 -11.49
CA GLY A 189 23.26 24.00 -11.16
C GLY A 189 22.98 22.92 -12.20
N SER A 190 23.10 21.66 -11.79
CA SER A 190 22.97 20.48 -12.65
C SER A 190 21.60 19.77 -12.52
N LEU A 191 20.53 20.51 -12.20
CA LEU A 191 19.22 19.93 -12.09
C LEU A 191 18.62 19.65 -13.48
N GLU A 192 18.22 18.41 -13.71
CA GLU A 192 17.56 17.97 -14.94
C GLU A 192 16.09 17.68 -14.64
N THR A 193 15.19 18.10 -15.51
CA THR A 193 13.76 17.85 -15.43
C THR A 193 13.27 17.11 -16.68
N ILE A 194 12.31 16.19 -16.51
CA ILE A 194 11.72 15.42 -17.62
C ILE A 194 10.71 16.27 -18.39
N SER A 195 9.99 17.14 -17.67
CA SER A 195 8.97 18.03 -18.24
C SER A 195 9.43 19.48 -18.22
N PRO A 196 8.87 20.35 -19.08
CA PRO A 196 9.08 21.78 -18.98
C PRO A 196 8.65 22.31 -17.61
N VAL A 197 9.48 23.16 -17.00
CA VAL A 197 9.23 23.76 -15.70
C VAL A 197 9.24 25.29 -15.79
N TYR A 198 8.52 25.95 -14.91
CA TYR A 198 8.70 27.39 -14.73
C TYR A 198 10.02 27.61 -13.99
N PHE A 199 10.99 28.25 -14.64
CA PHE A 199 12.29 28.53 -14.06
C PHE A 199 12.55 30.04 -14.04
N ARG A 200 12.55 30.62 -12.84
CA ARG A 200 12.86 32.02 -12.62
C ARG A 200 14.15 32.15 -11.83
N ASN A 201 15.22 32.52 -12.51
CA ASN A 201 16.51 32.81 -11.91
C ASN A 201 16.92 34.23 -12.26
N GLN A 202 17.32 35.01 -11.27
CA GLN A 202 17.75 36.40 -11.44
C GLN A 202 18.99 36.67 -10.59
N PRO A 203 19.99 37.41 -11.11
CA PRO A 203 21.21 37.74 -10.37
C PRO A 203 20.95 38.86 -9.37
N LEU A 204 20.22 38.53 -8.30
CA LEU A 204 19.86 39.40 -7.17
C LEU A 204 20.57 38.96 -5.90
N GLY A 205 20.50 39.77 -4.86
CA GLY A 205 21.12 39.46 -3.57
C GLY A 205 20.36 38.42 -2.75
N CYS A 206 19.08 38.18 -3.06
CA CYS A 206 18.24 37.26 -2.32
C CYS A 206 17.04 36.79 -3.16
N THR A 207 16.66 35.50 -3.03
CA THR A 207 15.44 34.96 -3.66
C THR A 207 14.17 35.66 -3.17
N SER A 208 14.13 36.17 -1.93
CA SER A 208 13.00 36.92 -1.43
C SER A 208 12.71 38.20 -2.19
N THR A 209 13.71 38.79 -2.86
CA THR A 209 13.52 39.91 -3.77
C THR A 209 12.72 39.49 -5.02
N ILE A 210 12.98 38.28 -5.53
CA ILE A 210 12.22 37.70 -6.64
C ILE A 210 10.75 37.46 -6.21
N ILE A 211 10.56 36.91 -5.02
CA ILE A 211 9.21 36.67 -4.47
C ILE A 211 8.44 38.00 -4.30
N TYR A 212 9.10 39.06 -3.80
CA TYR A 212 8.50 40.40 -3.71
C TYR A 212 8.03 40.87 -5.10
N GLN A 213 8.86 40.72 -6.13
CA GLN A 213 8.47 41.08 -7.51
C GLN A 213 7.27 40.28 -8.01
N MET A 214 7.23 38.96 -7.71
CA MET A 214 6.13 38.09 -8.11
C MET A 214 4.80 38.50 -7.46
N PHE A 215 4.80 38.96 -6.23
CA PHE A 215 3.61 39.53 -5.58
C PHE A 215 3.09 40.75 -6.36
N GLY A 216 4.01 41.64 -6.73
CA GLY A 216 3.67 42.83 -7.53
C GLY A 216 3.14 42.51 -8.93
N GLU A 217 3.78 41.56 -9.62
CA GLU A 217 3.37 41.11 -10.96
C GLU A 217 1.97 40.49 -10.97
N LYS A 218 1.63 39.79 -9.91
CA LYS A 218 0.31 39.16 -9.74
C LYS A 218 -0.74 40.09 -9.09
N ASN A 219 -0.37 41.32 -8.73
CA ASN A 219 -1.21 42.26 -7.99
C ASN A 219 -1.80 41.68 -6.68
N ILE A 220 -0.99 40.88 -5.97
CA ILE A 220 -1.36 40.27 -4.68
C ILE A 220 -0.78 41.15 -3.56
N GLU A 221 -1.59 41.54 -2.60
CA GLU A 221 -1.13 42.25 -1.41
C GLU A 221 -0.30 41.35 -0.51
N ILE A 222 0.87 41.85 -0.05
CA ILE A 222 1.75 41.12 0.85
C ILE A 222 1.26 41.28 2.28
N PRO A 223 0.89 40.19 2.99
CA PRO A 223 0.51 40.29 4.41
C PRO A 223 1.67 40.82 5.26
N GLN A 224 1.37 41.62 6.29
CA GLN A 224 2.37 42.26 7.12
C GLN A 224 3.43 41.30 7.68
N HIS A 225 3.05 40.11 8.16
CA HIS A 225 3.97 39.10 8.68
C HIS A 225 4.86 38.50 7.61
N ILE A 226 4.31 38.26 6.38
CA ILE A 226 5.11 37.78 5.24
C ILE A 226 6.11 38.86 4.80
N ALA A 227 5.71 40.13 4.77
CA ALA A 227 6.63 41.21 4.45
C ALA A 227 7.83 41.25 5.44
N GLY A 228 7.57 41.04 6.73
CA GLY A 228 8.64 40.96 7.74
C GLY A 228 9.59 39.79 7.50
N LEU A 229 9.10 38.62 7.12
CA LEU A 229 9.93 37.43 6.80
C LEU A 229 10.76 37.67 5.53
N LEU A 230 10.17 38.17 4.44
CA LEU A 230 10.87 38.48 3.20
C LEU A 230 11.96 39.53 3.43
N LEU A 231 11.65 40.61 4.20
CA LEU A 231 12.64 41.58 4.61
C LEU A 231 13.82 40.95 5.37
N SER A 232 13.51 40.10 6.35
CA SER A 232 14.55 39.43 7.14
C SER A 232 15.49 38.61 6.28
N ALA A 233 14.98 37.88 5.27
CA ALA A 233 15.78 37.11 4.33
C ALA A 233 16.69 38.02 3.48
N ILE A 234 16.17 39.13 2.93
CA ILE A 234 16.97 40.08 2.16
C ILE A 234 18.08 40.67 3.02
N LEU A 235 17.80 41.06 4.25
CA LEU A 235 18.80 41.64 5.15
C LEU A 235 19.87 40.60 5.55
N SER A 236 19.49 39.34 5.72
CA SER A 236 20.41 38.24 5.98
C SER A 236 21.37 38.01 4.84
N ASP A 237 20.86 37.73 3.65
CA ASP A 237 21.65 37.34 2.47
C ASP A 237 22.53 38.48 1.97
N THR A 238 22.03 39.71 2.05
CA THR A 238 22.77 40.90 1.65
C THR A 238 23.68 41.47 2.74
N LEU A 239 23.74 40.84 3.93
CA LEU A 239 24.45 41.38 5.09
C LEU A 239 24.12 42.85 5.35
N MET A 240 22.84 43.17 5.40
CA MET A 240 22.34 44.53 5.51
C MET A 240 22.92 45.42 4.39
N PHE A 241 22.78 45.02 3.15
CA PHE A 241 23.20 45.69 1.91
C PHE A 241 24.73 45.83 1.73
N ARG A 242 25.54 45.09 2.52
CA ARG A 242 27.00 45.13 2.43
C ARG A 242 27.60 44.02 1.57
N SER A 243 26.81 43.02 1.22
CA SER A 243 27.27 41.95 0.34
C SER A 243 27.57 42.47 -1.07
N PRO A 244 28.62 42.02 -1.73
CA PRO A 244 28.90 42.38 -3.10
C PRO A 244 27.85 41.88 -4.09
N THR A 245 26.99 40.93 -3.68
CA THR A 245 25.86 40.40 -4.47
C THR A 245 24.61 41.27 -4.35
N CYS A 246 24.58 42.22 -3.39
CA CYS A 246 23.42 43.10 -3.19
C CYS A 246 23.21 44.03 -4.37
N THR A 247 22.00 44.08 -4.88
CA THR A 247 21.62 44.95 -5.99
C THR A 247 20.71 46.11 -5.51
N GLN A 248 20.53 47.13 -6.39
CA GLN A 248 19.60 48.20 -6.13
C GLN A 248 18.15 47.69 -5.98
N LEU A 249 17.82 46.58 -6.65
CA LEU A 249 16.46 45.98 -6.54
C LEU A 249 16.23 45.36 -5.15
N ASP A 250 17.27 44.80 -4.54
CA ASP A 250 17.16 44.27 -3.16
C ASP A 250 16.91 45.38 -2.16
N ILE A 251 17.59 46.54 -2.31
CA ILE A 251 17.39 47.68 -1.45
C ILE A 251 15.96 48.23 -1.58
N LEU A 252 15.48 48.46 -2.81
CA LEU A 252 14.12 48.94 -3.04
C LEU A 252 13.05 48.00 -2.53
N ALA A 253 13.24 46.66 -2.69
CA ALA A 253 12.33 45.67 -2.16
C ALA A 253 12.32 45.70 -0.62
N ALA A 254 13.50 45.76 0.01
CA ALA A 254 13.60 45.85 1.46
C ALA A 254 12.91 47.08 2.04
N GLU A 255 13.11 48.24 1.42
CA GLU A 255 12.44 49.50 1.84
C GLU A 255 10.91 49.42 1.74
N ALA A 256 10.41 48.81 0.64
CA ALA A 256 8.96 48.62 0.46
C ALA A 256 8.39 47.63 1.49
N LEU A 257 9.09 46.49 1.69
CA LEU A 257 8.70 45.47 2.65
C LEU A 257 8.74 45.99 4.10
N ALA A 258 9.72 46.83 4.46
CA ALA A 258 9.80 47.45 5.79
C ALA A 258 8.59 48.33 6.10
N LYS A 259 8.10 49.07 5.09
CA LYS A 259 6.86 49.89 5.22
C LYS A 259 5.64 49.03 5.47
N ILE A 260 5.49 47.91 4.72
CA ILE A 260 4.39 46.96 4.90
C ILE A 260 4.48 46.28 6.26
N ALA A 261 5.67 45.81 6.63
CA ALA A 261 5.94 45.17 7.92
C ALA A 261 5.85 46.10 9.13
N LYS A 262 5.91 47.41 8.88
CA LYS A 262 5.92 48.50 9.92
C LYS A 262 7.13 48.34 10.87
N VAL A 263 8.30 48.10 10.32
CA VAL A 263 9.54 47.97 11.08
C VAL A 263 10.61 48.93 10.57
N ASP A 264 11.50 49.32 11.44
CA ASP A 264 12.71 50.05 11.06
C ASP A 264 13.82 49.03 10.66
N ILE A 265 14.40 49.20 9.48
CA ILE A 265 15.35 48.26 8.89
C ILE A 265 16.57 48.05 9.79
N GLU A 266 17.16 49.16 10.31
CA GLU A 266 18.38 49.05 11.12
C GLU A 266 18.13 48.33 12.45
N THR A 267 17.06 48.71 13.11
CA THR A 267 16.68 48.07 14.38
C THR A 267 16.33 46.61 14.18
N HIS A 268 15.58 46.28 13.12
CA HIS A 268 15.21 44.91 12.79
C HIS A 268 16.45 44.03 12.48
N ALA A 269 17.36 44.55 11.63
CA ALA A 269 18.59 43.87 11.29
C ALA A 269 19.48 43.61 12.53
N LYS A 270 19.66 44.64 13.39
CA LYS A 270 20.43 44.50 14.63
C LYS A 270 19.86 43.41 15.54
N ASN A 271 18.54 43.38 15.73
CA ASN A 271 17.88 42.40 16.56
C ASN A 271 18.04 40.98 15.97
N MET A 272 17.83 40.83 14.67
CA MET A 272 17.98 39.57 13.97
C MET A 272 19.40 38.99 14.06
N PHE A 273 20.43 39.80 13.76
CA PHE A 273 21.83 39.37 13.85
C PHE A 273 22.26 39.08 15.28
N LYS A 274 21.76 39.84 16.26
CA LYS A 274 22.02 39.56 17.68
C LYS A 274 21.41 38.22 18.09
N ALA A 275 20.18 37.94 17.70
CA ALA A 275 19.52 36.67 18.01
C ALA A 275 20.22 35.47 17.32
N GLY A 276 20.67 35.62 16.07
CA GLY A 276 21.44 34.60 15.35
C GLY A 276 22.86 34.35 15.91
N SER A 277 23.43 35.34 16.60
CA SER A 277 24.80 35.27 17.18
C SER A 277 24.81 34.80 18.63
N ASP A 278 23.65 34.58 19.24
CA ASP A 278 23.56 34.14 20.65
C ASP A 278 23.76 32.61 20.75
N PHE A 279 25.03 32.20 20.84
CA PHE A 279 25.44 30.78 20.98
C PHE A 279 25.26 30.23 22.41
N LYS A 280 24.86 31.03 23.39
CA LYS A 280 24.78 30.61 24.79
C LYS A 280 23.60 29.66 25.09
N ASN A 281 22.63 29.60 24.20
CA ASN A 281 21.43 28.76 24.35
C ASN A 281 21.30 27.66 23.29
N LYS A 282 22.38 27.34 22.54
CA LYS A 282 22.42 26.20 21.63
C LYS A 282 23.19 25.05 22.32
N THR A 283 22.47 24.24 23.05
CA THR A 283 22.86 22.88 23.45
C THR A 283 22.32 21.89 22.50
#